data_178f717500c3bdb906fcab43783779e7
#
_entry.id   178f717500c3bdb906fcab43783779e7
#
_cell.length_a   1.000
_cell.length_b   1.000
_cell.length_c   1.000
_cell.angle_alpha   90.00
_cell.angle_beta   90.00
_cell.angle_gamma   90.00
#
_symmetry.space_group_name_H-M   'P 1'
#
loop_
_entity.id
_entity.type
_entity.pdbx_description
1 polymer ?
#
loop_
_entity_poly.entity_id
_entity_poly.type
_entity_poly.pdbx_seq_one_letter_code
_entity_poly.pdbx_strand_id
1 'polypeptide(L)'
;MMARKSAPPSKAGAFGEDSDHMSRDDAAEGFGQFERFLQEWSRRDFLKRAGGAAAYLAFMAGGAELLAAACGPSTAPTSLTPVKGGKLIEGMISDIANFAVLNAGDTSSQQVITLTFDGLLGIAANGDNIPLLASALPTVSSDSLTFTFKLRPNLKFSDGHALTAEDVVFTYGLMFLPETSDFVSRYRSDLEGYIQSVTAPDPQTVVFKFSKVQASFLDSHCRRGILPKHILGNVTPKALNTHDFWSNPTVVNGVFKFVKWDKGQQVVFARNDNYWAGPSNLDQYIYKVVTDAVVLAQQLKTGEIDVGQPDASQFDNLKTVTTIDALTFARPSFVYYLYNLDKARTSSYAMFSDKNVRKALHMALDRPTMAKAVYFAYATPADSVQVPMDWAYNPNVSPKYKYDKAGAQKLLDDAGWAKGADGIRVKNGQRFSFEINTNSGNKVRENLIQVMQQQWKEIGVEAQPRPIAFQTLVTQLRTTHTFQVILLGISSGDTDPDQTSLWTTKGIGAGGLNGMQYVNPEVDRLMAEALTTTDRAKRKPLYFKIQDILADELPGPILFYPSYLWGINKRVKNFNVGPYNEYQGRAWMKDVFVTDGK
;
A
#
# COMPACT_ATOMS: atom_id res chain seq x y z
N MET A 1 -34.02 62.35 -16.35
CA MET A 1 -32.73 62.71 -17.00
C MET A 1 -31.66 62.77 -15.92
N MET A 2 -30.91 61.70 -15.73
CA MET A 2 -29.63 61.74 -15.02
C MET A 2 -28.88 60.45 -15.42
N ALA A 3 -27.72 60.63 -16.03
CA ALA A 3 -26.91 59.65 -16.67
C ALA A 3 -26.22 58.72 -15.66
N ARG A 4 -26.31 57.39 -15.85
CA ARG A 4 -25.47 56.38 -15.18
C ARG A 4 -24.10 56.35 -15.86
N LYS A 5 -23.04 56.67 -15.10
CA LYS A 5 -21.64 56.44 -15.49
C LYS A 5 -21.33 54.94 -15.39
N SER A 6 -20.91 54.35 -16.49
CA SER A 6 -20.37 52.99 -16.58
C SER A 6 -18.96 52.96 -16.00
N ALA A 7 -18.67 51.99 -15.14
CA ALA A 7 -17.32 51.64 -14.68
C ALA A 7 -16.60 50.79 -15.73
N PRO A 8 -15.27 50.86 -15.84
CA PRO A 8 -14.50 50.09 -16.82
C PRO A 8 -14.34 48.61 -16.39
N PRO A 9 -14.15 47.69 -17.35
CA PRO A 9 -14.00 46.27 -17.06
C PRO A 9 -12.64 45.99 -16.44
N SER A 10 -12.63 45.16 -15.37
CA SER A 10 -11.43 44.59 -14.76
C SER A 10 -10.73 43.64 -15.73
N LYS A 11 -9.44 43.80 -15.90
CA LYS A 11 -8.58 42.88 -16.64
C LYS A 11 -8.53 41.52 -15.89
N ALA A 12 -9.11 40.50 -16.50
CA ALA A 12 -8.86 39.12 -16.11
C ALA A 12 -7.41 38.78 -16.50
N GLY A 13 -6.58 38.45 -15.50
CA GLY A 13 -5.25 37.92 -15.73
C GLY A 13 -5.36 36.51 -16.31
N ALA A 14 -4.79 36.32 -17.46
CA ALA A 14 -4.58 35.00 -18.07
C ALA A 14 -3.57 34.25 -17.22
N PHE A 15 -4.00 33.16 -16.58
CA PHE A 15 -3.09 32.12 -16.08
C PHE A 15 -2.59 31.37 -17.30
N GLY A 16 -1.28 31.46 -17.57
CA GLY A 16 -0.62 30.68 -18.58
C GLY A 16 -0.69 29.21 -18.23
N GLU A 17 -1.21 28.41 -19.12
CA GLU A 17 -1.03 26.97 -19.16
C GLU A 17 0.42 26.70 -19.61
N ASP A 18 1.34 26.56 -18.66
CA ASP A 18 2.60 25.86 -18.91
C ASP A 18 2.31 24.35 -18.88
N SER A 19 1.87 23.83 -20.00
CA SER A 19 1.92 22.41 -20.28
C SER A 19 3.37 22.08 -20.65
N ASP A 20 4.13 21.53 -19.69
CA ASP A 20 5.40 20.85 -19.97
C ASP A 20 5.13 19.70 -20.93
N HIS A 21 5.23 19.99 -22.21
CA HIS A 21 5.38 19.00 -23.27
C HIS A 21 6.80 18.42 -23.18
N MET A 22 6.93 17.28 -22.47
CA MET A 22 8.09 16.44 -22.63
C MET A 22 8.27 16.14 -24.12
N SER A 23 9.41 16.52 -24.70
CA SER A 23 9.64 16.39 -26.13
C SER A 23 9.60 14.91 -26.54
N ARG A 24 9.18 14.64 -27.77
CA ARG A 24 9.23 13.29 -28.36
C ARG A 24 10.64 12.69 -28.31
N ASP A 25 11.64 13.52 -28.21
CA ASP A 25 13.06 13.15 -28.23
C ASP A 25 13.51 12.60 -26.84
N ASP A 26 13.02 13.13 -25.73
CA ASP A 26 13.32 12.62 -24.37
C ASP A 26 12.72 11.22 -24.14
N ALA A 27 11.54 10.96 -24.69
CA ALA A 27 10.91 9.64 -24.65
C ALA A 27 11.66 8.62 -25.55
N ALA A 28 12.20 9.07 -26.69
CA ALA A 28 12.96 8.25 -27.61
C ALA A 28 14.36 7.90 -27.06
N GLU A 29 14.97 8.78 -26.28
CA GLU A 29 16.30 8.57 -25.70
C GLU A 29 16.25 7.56 -24.55
N GLY A 30 15.23 7.63 -23.68
CA GLY A 30 14.97 6.62 -22.64
C GLY A 30 14.66 5.24 -23.21
N PHE A 31 13.93 5.20 -24.32
CA PHE A 31 13.60 3.97 -25.03
C PHE A 31 14.83 3.35 -25.73
N GLY A 32 15.68 4.15 -26.34
CA GLY A 32 16.92 3.69 -26.96
C GLY A 32 17.95 3.14 -25.96
N GLN A 33 17.95 3.58 -24.70
CA GLN A 33 18.76 3.00 -23.63
C GLN A 33 18.20 1.65 -23.17
N PHE A 34 16.88 1.51 -23.09
CA PHE A 34 16.21 0.27 -22.72
C PHE A 34 16.35 -0.80 -23.81
N GLU A 35 16.23 -0.45 -25.09
CA GLU A 35 16.47 -1.39 -26.21
C GLU A 35 17.92 -1.86 -26.26
N ARG A 36 18.89 -0.97 -26.02
CA ARG A 36 20.31 -1.36 -25.90
C ARG A 36 20.53 -2.32 -24.74
N PHE A 37 19.90 -2.11 -23.59
CA PHE A 37 19.96 -3.02 -22.45
C PHE A 37 19.42 -4.42 -22.81
N LEU A 38 18.31 -4.53 -23.55
CA LEU A 38 17.75 -5.81 -23.97
C LEU A 38 18.61 -6.51 -25.04
N GLN A 39 19.31 -5.77 -25.89
CA GLN A 39 20.19 -6.33 -26.94
C GLN A 39 21.56 -6.80 -26.41
N GLU A 40 22.09 -6.16 -25.36
CA GLU A 40 23.40 -6.48 -24.80
C GLU A 40 23.40 -7.75 -23.90
N TRP A 41 22.22 -8.30 -23.58
CA TRP A 41 22.12 -9.50 -22.74
C TRP A 41 22.14 -10.79 -23.54
N SER A 42 23.34 -11.36 -23.71
CA SER A 42 23.49 -12.68 -24.34
C SER A 42 23.18 -13.82 -23.33
N ARG A 43 22.67 -14.96 -23.87
CA ARG A 43 22.41 -16.19 -23.09
C ARG A 43 23.63 -16.66 -22.28
N ARG A 44 24.83 -16.25 -22.63
CA ARG A 44 26.10 -16.64 -22.00
C ARG A 44 26.35 -15.89 -20.69
N ASP A 45 25.86 -14.67 -20.54
CA ASP A 45 26.01 -13.85 -19.32
C ASP A 45 24.99 -14.24 -18.26
N PHE A 46 23.86 -14.80 -18.69
CA PHE A 46 22.84 -15.38 -17.82
C PHE A 46 23.36 -16.56 -16.99
N LEU A 47 24.13 -17.47 -17.61
CA LEU A 47 24.61 -18.68 -16.91
C LEU A 47 25.73 -18.39 -15.89
N LYS A 48 26.50 -17.32 -16.06
CA LYS A 48 27.59 -16.97 -15.13
C LYS A 48 27.13 -16.36 -13.81
N ARG A 49 25.92 -15.76 -13.79
CA ARG A 49 25.37 -15.07 -12.60
C ARG A 49 24.27 -15.87 -11.89
N ALA A 50 23.75 -16.94 -12.50
CA ALA A 50 22.72 -17.79 -11.93
C ALA A 50 23.18 -18.64 -10.72
N GLY A 51 24.49 -18.71 -10.44
CA GLY A 51 25.03 -19.43 -9.28
C GLY A 51 24.61 -18.91 -7.91
N GLY A 52 24.10 -17.65 -7.82
CA GLY A 52 23.64 -17.07 -6.56
C GLY A 52 22.17 -17.35 -6.21
N ALA A 53 21.33 -17.66 -7.21
CA ALA A 53 19.90 -17.90 -6.98
C ALA A 53 19.57 -19.31 -6.50
N ALA A 54 20.44 -20.28 -6.73
CA ALA A 54 20.26 -21.67 -6.27
C ALA A 54 20.38 -21.80 -4.74
N ALA A 55 21.17 -20.94 -4.08
CA ALA A 55 21.34 -20.97 -2.63
C ALA A 55 20.08 -20.48 -1.87
N TYR A 56 19.30 -19.60 -2.47
CA TYR A 56 18.07 -19.07 -1.84
C TYR A 56 16.90 -20.05 -1.89
N LEU A 57 16.79 -20.84 -2.95
CA LEU A 57 15.74 -21.87 -3.07
C LEU A 57 16.01 -23.11 -2.20
N ALA A 58 17.28 -23.41 -1.89
CA ALA A 58 17.64 -24.50 -0.98
C ALA A 58 17.29 -24.19 0.49
N PHE A 59 17.25 -22.91 0.89
CA PHE A 59 16.88 -22.48 2.24
C PHE A 59 15.37 -22.65 2.53
N MET A 60 14.53 -22.58 1.51
CA MET A 60 13.06 -22.69 1.66
C MET A 60 12.51 -24.12 1.53
N ALA A 61 13.32 -25.10 1.09
CA ALA A 61 12.86 -26.47 0.82
C ALA A 61 13.41 -27.55 1.79
N GLY A 62 14.30 -27.22 2.69
CA GLY A 62 15.02 -28.18 3.52
C GLY A 62 15.06 -27.86 5.00
N GLY A 63 14.07 -28.31 5.71
CA GLY A 63 14.04 -28.98 7.00
C GLY A 63 15.04 -28.65 8.09
N ALA A 64 14.53 -28.76 9.24
CA ALA A 64 15.00 -28.51 10.60
C ALA A 64 16.21 -29.36 11.11
N GLU A 65 17.00 -30.02 10.31
CA GLU A 65 18.01 -30.98 10.80
C GLU A 65 19.49 -30.58 10.63
N LEU A 66 19.83 -29.37 10.20
CA LEU A 66 21.24 -28.94 10.06
C LEU A 66 21.71 -27.86 11.06
N LEU A 67 20.98 -27.65 12.14
CA LEU A 67 21.31 -26.64 13.17
C LEU A 67 22.17 -27.18 14.34
N ALA A 68 22.63 -28.41 14.30
CA ALA A 68 23.37 -29.02 15.43
C ALA A 68 24.90 -29.02 15.33
N ALA A 69 25.53 -28.52 14.26
CA ALA A 69 26.98 -28.64 14.05
C ALA A 69 27.76 -27.31 13.98
N ALA A 70 27.20 -26.18 14.40
CA ALA A 70 27.93 -24.89 14.43
C ALA A 70 27.92 -24.23 15.81
N CYS A 71 28.16 -24.98 16.89
CA CYS A 71 28.45 -24.43 18.21
C CYS A 71 29.95 -24.13 18.34
N GLY A 72 30.42 -23.08 17.66
CA GLY A 72 31.51 -22.27 18.18
C GLY A 72 30.96 -21.34 19.28
N PRO A 73 31.79 -20.79 20.18
CA PRO A 73 31.31 -19.91 21.25
C PRO A 73 30.62 -18.69 20.61
N SER A 74 29.30 -18.70 20.64
CA SER A 74 28.48 -17.55 20.25
C SER A 74 28.82 -16.42 21.22
N THR A 75 29.59 -15.45 20.76
CA THR A 75 29.61 -14.13 21.39
C THR A 75 28.21 -13.60 21.27
N ALA A 76 27.46 -13.60 22.40
CA ALA A 76 26.18 -12.93 22.47
C ALA A 76 26.31 -11.54 21.88
N PRO A 77 25.37 -11.06 21.03
CA PRO A 77 25.44 -9.73 20.50
C PRO A 77 25.53 -8.77 21.69
N THR A 78 26.61 -8.02 21.80
CA THR A 78 26.79 -6.96 22.81
C THR A 78 25.60 -6.01 22.63
N SER A 79 24.66 -6.02 23.56
CA SER A 79 23.55 -5.07 23.58
C SER A 79 24.16 -3.69 23.74
N LEU A 80 24.17 -2.90 22.65
CA LEU A 80 24.63 -1.53 22.72
C LEU A 80 23.70 -0.78 23.68
N THR A 81 24.29 -0.14 24.70
CA THR A 81 23.53 0.74 25.57
C THR A 81 22.95 1.89 24.75
N PRO A 82 21.62 2.13 24.78
CA PRO A 82 21.04 3.23 24.02
C PRO A 82 21.65 4.58 24.41
N VAL A 83 22.10 5.33 23.42
CA VAL A 83 22.55 6.72 23.57
C VAL A 83 21.29 7.59 23.55
N LYS A 84 21.17 8.50 24.52
CA LYS A 84 20.09 9.48 24.56
C LYS A 84 20.51 10.76 23.87
N GLY A 85 19.57 11.37 23.16
CA GLY A 85 19.81 12.60 22.41
C GLY A 85 19.95 12.37 20.90
N GLY A 86 20.21 13.46 20.20
CA GLY A 86 20.42 13.47 18.77
C GLY A 86 19.13 13.44 17.94
N LYS A 87 19.32 13.42 16.62
CA LYS A 87 18.23 13.46 15.65
C LYS A 87 18.34 12.33 14.64
N LEU A 88 17.21 11.87 14.16
CA LEU A 88 17.08 10.97 13.01
C LEU A 88 16.44 11.71 11.85
N ILE A 89 17.03 11.61 10.67
CA ILE A 89 16.52 12.21 9.42
C ILE A 89 16.09 11.09 8.49
N GLU A 90 14.78 10.96 8.26
CA GLU A 90 14.21 10.06 7.26
C GLU A 90 13.92 10.81 5.97
N GLY A 91 14.47 10.32 4.85
CA GLY A 91 14.20 10.84 3.51
C GLY A 91 12.95 10.22 2.92
N MET A 92 12.05 11.05 2.40
CA MET A 92 10.78 10.66 1.80
C MET A 92 10.59 11.28 0.42
N ILE A 93 10.04 10.52 -0.52
CA ILE A 93 9.87 10.96 -1.92
C ILE A 93 8.67 11.89 -2.14
N SER A 94 7.82 12.10 -1.14
CA SER A 94 6.68 13.03 -1.24
C SER A 94 6.43 13.72 0.09
N ASP A 95 5.92 14.95 0.04
CA ASP A 95 5.44 15.64 1.23
C ASP A 95 4.15 15.01 1.77
N ILE A 96 3.79 15.34 2.99
CA ILE A 96 2.51 14.96 3.58
C ILE A 96 1.38 15.86 3.05
N ALA A 97 0.15 15.37 3.06
CA ALA A 97 -1.02 16.18 2.78
C ALA A 97 -1.58 16.83 4.05
N ASN A 98 -1.63 16.07 5.15
CA ASN A 98 -2.20 16.51 6.43
C ASN A 98 -1.96 15.49 7.56
N PHE A 99 -2.42 15.83 8.79
CA PHE A 99 -2.45 14.94 9.96
C PHE A 99 -3.87 14.45 10.30
N ALA A 100 -4.79 14.44 9.34
CA ALA A 100 -6.18 14.06 9.57
C ALA A 100 -6.31 12.54 9.80
N VAL A 101 -6.21 12.10 11.05
CA VAL A 101 -6.23 10.69 11.50
C VAL A 101 -7.38 9.89 10.86
N LEU A 102 -8.54 10.52 10.70
CA LEU A 102 -9.76 9.86 10.19
C LEU A 102 -9.96 10.00 8.68
N ASN A 103 -9.13 10.83 7.98
CA ASN A 103 -9.36 11.16 6.57
C ASN A 103 -8.10 11.16 5.70
N ALA A 104 -6.89 11.09 6.27
CA ALA A 104 -5.66 11.01 5.47
C ALA A 104 -5.66 9.76 4.58
N GLY A 105 -5.44 9.97 3.27
CA GLY A 105 -5.52 8.93 2.25
C GLY A 105 -4.19 8.56 1.60
N ASP A 106 -3.14 9.32 1.90
CA ASP A 106 -1.80 9.12 1.32
C ASP A 106 -0.82 8.49 2.32
N THR A 107 0.16 7.79 1.78
CA THR A 107 1.16 7.05 2.54
C THR A 107 2.01 7.96 3.44
N SER A 108 2.45 9.11 2.91
CA SER A 108 3.33 10.04 3.64
C SER A 108 2.65 10.61 4.87
N SER A 109 1.37 11.00 4.75
CA SER A 109 0.56 11.45 5.89
C SER A 109 0.37 10.33 6.91
N GLN A 110 0.09 9.08 6.46
CA GLN A 110 -0.05 7.95 7.39
C GLN A 110 1.23 7.68 8.20
N GLN A 111 2.41 7.81 7.60
CA GLN A 111 3.69 7.61 8.30
C GLN A 111 3.88 8.60 9.45
N VAL A 112 3.58 9.89 9.24
CA VAL A 112 3.72 10.91 10.30
C VAL A 112 2.59 10.84 11.33
N ILE A 113 1.39 10.45 10.92
CA ILE A 113 0.26 10.21 11.84
C ILE A 113 0.62 9.12 12.85
N THR A 114 1.25 8.03 12.43
CA THR A 114 1.64 6.93 13.34
C THR A 114 2.84 7.24 14.23
N LEU A 115 3.55 8.35 14.01
CA LEU A 115 4.52 8.90 14.95
C LEU A 115 3.86 9.75 16.03
N THR A 116 2.74 10.38 15.70
CA THR A 116 2.08 11.39 16.55
C THR A 116 0.85 10.86 17.27
N PHE A 117 0.20 9.81 16.75
CA PHE A 117 -1.03 9.26 17.34
C PHE A 117 -0.98 7.74 17.41
N ASP A 118 -1.06 7.20 18.62
CA ASP A 118 -1.29 5.78 18.87
C ASP A 118 -2.79 5.46 18.93
N GLY A 119 -3.14 4.24 18.48
CA GLY A 119 -4.46 3.65 18.63
C GLY A 119 -4.55 2.73 19.84
N LEU A 120 -5.67 2.03 19.99
CA LEU A 120 -5.83 0.98 20.99
C LEU A 120 -4.81 -0.14 20.79
N LEU A 121 -4.64 -0.56 19.54
CA LEU A 121 -3.67 -1.55 19.08
C LEU A 121 -2.71 -0.93 18.06
N GLY A 122 -1.58 -1.56 17.90
CA GLY A 122 -0.63 -1.39 16.82
C GLY A 122 -0.38 -2.72 16.11
N ILE A 123 0.65 -2.75 15.26
CA ILE A 123 1.02 -3.91 14.48
C ILE A 123 2.51 -4.20 14.63
N ALA A 124 2.84 -5.46 14.83
CA ALA A 124 4.20 -5.94 14.78
C ALA A 124 4.68 -6.12 13.32
N ALA A 125 5.99 -6.25 13.11
CA ALA A 125 6.56 -6.44 11.79
C ALA A 125 6.03 -7.70 11.05
N ASN A 126 5.63 -8.73 11.80
CA ASN A 126 5.03 -9.97 11.28
C ASN A 126 3.50 -9.90 11.05
N GLY A 127 2.87 -8.75 11.31
CA GLY A 127 1.44 -8.54 11.11
C GLY A 127 0.55 -8.82 12.32
N ASP A 128 1.09 -9.25 13.46
CA ASP A 128 0.30 -9.49 14.66
C ASP A 128 -0.15 -8.19 15.33
N ASN A 129 -1.36 -8.20 15.89
CA ASN A 129 -1.83 -7.10 16.70
C ASN A 129 -1.06 -7.02 18.02
N ILE A 130 -0.56 -5.85 18.36
CA ILE A 130 0.12 -5.56 19.63
C ILE A 130 -0.65 -4.48 20.40
N PRO A 131 -0.77 -4.62 21.74
CA PRO A 131 -1.42 -3.60 22.56
C PRO A 131 -0.57 -2.32 22.63
N LEU A 132 -1.15 -1.15 22.28
CA LEU A 132 -0.55 0.18 22.48
C LEU A 132 -1.21 0.90 23.66
N LEU A 133 -2.26 1.69 23.44
CA LEU A 133 -3.01 2.34 24.51
C LEU A 133 -3.83 1.33 25.34
N ALA A 134 -4.27 0.23 24.72
CA ALA A 134 -4.82 -0.90 25.47
C ALA A 134 -3.71 -1.65 26.25
N SER A 135 -4.02 -2.14 27.45
CA SER A 135 -3.09 -2.92 28.27
C SER A 135 -2.90 -4.35 27.78
N ALA A 136 -3.87 -4.89 27.04
CA ALA A 136 -3.88 -6.21 26.41
C ALA A 136 -4.78 -6.20 25.18
N LEU A 137 -4.81 -7.30 24.42
CA LEU A 137 -5.84 -7.53 23.41
C LEU A 137 -7.23 -7.55 24.10
N PRO A 138 -8.31 -7.18 23.39
CA PRO A 138 -9.64 -7.10 24.01
C PRO A 138 -10.16 -8.47 24.42
N THR A 139 -11.02 -8.49 25.43
CA THR A 139 -11.91 -9.62 25.68
C THR A 139 -13.03 -9.56 24.64
N VAL A 140 -13.23 -10.68 23.92
CA VAL A 140 -14.29 -10.82 22.92
C VAL A 140 -15.36 -11.74 23.45
N SER A 141 -16.64 -11.36 23.34
CA SER A 141 -17.77 -12.21 23.74
C SER A 141 -17.86 -13.47 22.84
N SER A 142 -18.51 -14.52 23.34
CA SER A 142 -18.63 -15.81 22.62
C SER A 142 -19.35 -15.70 21.28
N ASP A 143 -20.26 -14.72 21.14
CA ASP A 143 -20.94 -14.39 19.89
C ASP A 143 -20.15 -13.48 18.97
N SER A 144 -18.94 -13.04 19.38
CA SER A 144 -18.07 -12.11 18.65
C SER A 144 -18.70 -10.73 18.38
N LEU A 145 -19.72 -10.34 19.15
CA LEU A 145 -20.42 -9.06 18.98
C LEU A 145 -19.99 -7.98 19.98
N THR A 146 -19.25 -8.34 21.03
CA THR A 146 -18.78 -7.37 22.03
C THR A 146 -17.29 -7.47 22.23
N PHE A 147 -16.58 -6.33 22.09
CA PHE A 147 -15.15 -6.22 22.32
C PHE A 147 -14.92 -5.26 23.49
N THR A 148 -14.29 -5.74 24.55
CA THR A 148 -13.98 -4.95 25.75
C THR A 148 -12.48 -4.72 25.84
N PHE A 149 -12.06 -3.47 25.74
CA PHE A 149 -10.68 -3.04 25.92
C PHE A 149 -10.47 -2.45 27.31
N LYS A 150 -9.33 -2.76 27.92
CA LYS A 150 -8.82 -2.08 29.11
C LYS A 150 -7.65 -1.20 28.70
N LEU A 151 -7.74 0.10 28.96
CA LEU A 151 -6.65 1.03 28.75
C LEU A 151 -5.54 0.85 29.80
N ARG A 152 -4.31 1.21 29.43
CA ARG A 152 -3.21 1.32 30.38
C ARG A 152 -3.51 2.38 31.44
N PRO A 153 -3.00 2.25 32.66
CA PRO A 153 -3.12 3.32 33.65
C PRO A 153 -2.26 4.53 33.29
N ASN A 154 -2.66 5.70 33.76
CA ASN A 154 -1.89 6.96 33.67
C ASN A 154 -1.52 7.41 32.24
N LEU A 155 -2.33 7.07 31.26
CA LEU A 155 -2.16 7.56 29.88
C LEU A 155 -2.31 9.08 29.84
N LYS A 156 -1.46 9.73 29.04
CA LYS A 156 -1.46 11.19 28.86
C LYS A 156 -1.28 11.58 27.41
N PHE A 157 -1.86 12.69 27.05
CA PHE A 157 -1.47 13.45 25.85
C PHE A 157 -0.16 14.22 26.09
N SER A 158 0.41 14.76 25.03
CA SER A 158 1.68 15.48 25.05
C SER A 158 1.66 16.76 25.90
N ASP A 159 0.49 17.36 26.12
CA ASP A 159 0.27 18.50 26.99
C ASP A 159 0.10 18.13 28.48
N GLY A 160 0.10 16.81 28.80
CA GLY A 160 -0.08 16.30 30.14
C GLY A 160 -1.52 16.00 30.54
N HIS A 161 -2.51 16.35 29.71
CA HIS A 161 -3.91 16.00 29.94
C HIS A 161 -4.11 14.48 29.94
N ALA A 162 -4.95 13.95 30.83
CA ALA A 162 -5.22 12.52 30.92
C ALA A 162 -5.93 12.02 29.65
N LEU A 163 -5.41 10.92 29.06
CA LEU A 163 -6.11 10.20 28.00
C LEU A 163 -6.94 9.09 28.62
N THR A 164 -8.24 9.11 28.35
CA THR A 164 -9.23 8.20 28.94
C THR A 164 -10.07 7.49 27.89
N ALA A 165 -10.92 6.57 28.33
CA ALA A 165 -11.90 5.89 27.48
C ALA A 165 -12.85 6.85 26.75
N GLU A 166 -13.09 8.05 27.31
CA GLU A 166 -13.92 9.09 26.70
C GLU A 166 -13.29 9.66 25.43
N ASP A 167 -11.95 9.73 25.33
CA ASP A 167 -11.25 10.15 24.10
C ASP A 167 -11.40 9.10 22.99
N VAL A 168 -11.42 7.82 23.39
CA VAL A 168 -11.69 6.71 22.46
C VAL A 168 -13.12 6.80 21.96
N VAL A 169 -14.11 6.94 22.86
CA VAL A 169 -15.53 7.12 22.50
C VAL A 169 -15.71 8.31 21.56
N PHE A 170 -15.07 9.43 21.85
CA PHE A 170 -15.09 10.62 21.00
C PHE A 170 -14.53 10.32 19.60
N THR A 171 -13.36 9.71 19.50
CA THR A 171 -12.69 9.40 18.23
C THR A 171 -13.54 8.49 17.34
N TYR A 172 -14.04 7.39 17.92
CA TYR A 172 -14.90 6.47 17.17
C TYR A 172 -16.29 7.05 16.92
N GLY A 173 -16.79 7.93 17.79
CA GLY A 173 -18.00 8.69 17.54
C GLY A 173 -17.92 9.54 16.26
N LEU A 174 -16.77 10.18 16.02
CA LEU A 174 -16.53 10.91 14.76
C LEU A 174 -16.46 9.97 13.54
N MET A 175 -15.94 8.74 13.70
CA MET A 175 -15.91 7.75 12.61
C MET A 175 -17.31 7.29 12.17
N PHE A 176 -18.31 7.37 13.07
CA PHE A 176 -19.68 6.88 12.83
C PHE A 176 -20.69 7.99 12.58
N LEU A 177 -20.26 9.24 12.48
CA LEU A 177 -21.18 10.31 12.11
C LEU A 177 -21.92 9.94 10.82
N PRO A 178 -23.24 10.19 10.73
CA PRO A 178 -24.02 9.83 9.55
C PRO A 178 -23.53 10.59 8.33
N GLU A 179 -23.77 10.03 7.13
CA GLU A 179 -23.37 10.65 5.85
C GLU A 179 -24.01 12.03 5.65
N THR A 180 -25.16 12.27 6.30
CA THR A 180 -25.83 13.56 6.33
C THR A 180 -25.13 14.59 7.22
N SER A 181 -24.13 14.20 8.01
CA SER A 181 -23.32 15.15 8.75
C SER A 181 -22.34 15.86 7.81
N ASP A 182 -21.97 17.09 8.17
CA ASP A 182 -20.98 17.86 7.41
C ASP A 182 -19.55 17.29 7.48
N PHE A 183 -19.28 16.30 8.33
CA PHE A 183 -18.01 15.57 8.45
C PHE A 183 -18.24 14.08 8.25
N VAL A 184 -17.54 13.50 7.28
CA VAL A 184 -17.61 12.06 6.99
C VAL A 184 -16.21 11.47 7.03
N SER A 185 -16.01 10.49 7.93
CA SER A 185 -14.77 9.73 7.97
C SER A 185 -14.67 8.75 6.80
N ARG A 186 -13.46 8.60 6.24
CA ARG A 186 -13.19 7.58 5.20
C ARG A 186 -13.42 6.14 5.67
N TYR A 187 -13.44 5.89 6.98
CA TYR A 187 -13.64 4.56 7.59
C TYR A 187 -15.09 4.25 7.91
N ARG A 188 -16.00 5.20 7.67
CA ARG A 188 -17.41 5.05 7.99
C ARG A 188 -18.04 3.86 7.26
N SER A 189 -17.81 3.73 5.95
CA SER A 189 -18.40 2.66 5.12
C SER A 189 -18.05 1.24 5.59
N ASP A 190 -16.88 1.09 6.22
CA ASP A 190 -16.39 -0.21 6.69
C ASP A 190 -17.13 -0.70 7.95
N LEU A 191 -17.69 0.23 8.72
CA LEU A 191 -18.30 -0.01 10.03
C LEU A 191 -19.80 0.28 10.04
N GLU A 192 -20.31 0.98 9.04
CA GLU A 192 -21.74 1.30 8.91
C GLU A 192 -22.59 0.03 8.82
N GLY A 193 -23.63 -0.03 9.64
CA GLY A 193 -24.51 -1.19 9.75
C GLY A 193 -23.90 -2.39 10.51
N TYR A 194 -22.66 -2.27 11.03
CA TYR A 194 -22.05 -3.22 11.93
C TYR A 194 -22.05 -2.72 13.36
N ILE A 195 -21.55 -1.50 13.60
CA ILE A 195 -21.42 -0.96 14.95
C ILE A 195 -22.79 -0.53 15.51
N GLN A 196 -23.04 -0.92 16.74
CA GLN A 196 -24.21 -0.54 17.51
C GLN A 196 -23.91 0.57 18.51
N SER A 197 -22.81 0.45 19.24
CA SER A 197 -22.38 1.45 20.23
C SER A 197 -20.91 1.34 20.58
N VAL A 198 -20.33 2.49 20.99
CA VAL A 198 -19.05 2.56 21.68
C VAL A 198 -19.29 3.31 22.99
N THR A 199 -18.93 2.71 24.12
CA THR A 199 -19.19 3.28 25.46
C THR A 199 -17.98 3.19 26.37
N ALA A 200 -17.89 4.10 27.32
CA ALA A 200 -16.89 4.16 28.38
C ALA A 200 -17.57 4.00 29.74
N PRO A 201 -17.75 2.77 30.25
CA PRO A 201 -18.38 2.55 31.56
C PRO A 201 -17.53 3.08 32.73
N ASP A 202 -16.24 3.21 32.55
CA ASP A 202 -15.29 3.84 33.45
C ASP A 202 -14.12 4.47 32.64
N PRO A 203 -13.26 5.32 33.23
CA PRO A 203 -12.18 6.01 32.48
C PRO A 203 -11.16 5.10 31.80
N GLN A 204 -11.10 3.82 32.15
CA GLN A 204 -10.13 2.86 31.59
C GLN A 204 -10.76 1.72 30.79
N THR A 205 -12.08 1.71 30.63
CA THR A 205 -12.78 0.64 29.91
C THR A 205 -13.52 1.18 28.72
N VAL A 206 -13.27 0.59 27.53
CA VAL A 206 -14.01 0.87 26.30
C VAL A 206 -14.72 -0.38 25.85
N VAL A 207 -16.01 -0.28 25.57
CA VAL A 207 -16.85 -1.38 25.09
C VAL A 207 -17.42 -1.05 23.73
N PHE A 208 -17.06 -1.86 22.72
CA PHE A 208 -17.64 -1.83 21.39
C PHE A 208 -18.71 -2.91 21.28
N LYS A 209 -19.91 -2.54 20.84
CA LYS A 209 -20.98 -3.49 20.53
C LYS A 209 -21.34 -3.43 19.05
N PHE A 210 -21.48 -4.61 18.44
CA PHE A 210 -21.81 -4.78 17.05
C PHE A 210 -23.17 -5.45 16.90
N SER A 211 -23.91 -5.11 15.84
CA SER A 211 -25.17 -5.73 15.46
C SER A 211 -24.96 -7.07 14.73
N LYS A 212 -23.78 -7.26 14.14
CA LYS A 212 -23.35 -8.48 13.45
C LYS A 212 -21.83 -8.57 13.50
N VAL A 213 -21.27 -9.76 13.32
CA VAL A 213 -19.82 -10.00 13.38
C VAL A 213 -19.09 -9.12 12.36
N GLN A 214 -18.06 -8.41 12.85
CA GLN A 214 -17.10 -7.67 12.04
C GLN A 214 -15.71 -8.28 12.24
N ALA A 215 -15.38 -9.27 11.41
CA ALA A 215 -14.20 -10.11 11.56
C ALA A 215 -12.88 -9.33 11.44
N SER A 216 -12.84 -8.26 10.64
CA SER A 216 -11.66 -7.42 10.42
C SER A 216 -11.49 -6.29 11.42
N PHE A 217 -12.38 -6.14 12.42
CA PHE A 217 -12.39 -4.99 13.33
C PHE A 217 -11.04 -4.78 14.05
N LEU A 218 -10.45 -5.84 14.59
CA LEU A 218 -9.17 -5.74 15.30
C LEU A 218 -8.01 -5.40 14.35
N ASP A 219 -8.02 -5.97 13.16
CA ASP A 219 -6.94 -5.87 12.20
C ASP A 219 -6.96 -4.54 11.41
N SER A 220 -8.13 -3.90 11.30
CA SER A 220 -8.30 -2.71 10.47
C SER A 220 -8.61 -1.43 11.26
N HIS A 221 -9.43 -1.49 12.30
CA HIS A 221 -9.98 -0.29 12.93
C HIS A 221 -9.39 0.07 14.28
N CYS A 222 -8.88 -0.91 15.06
CA CYS A 222 -8.34 -0.67 16.39
C CYS A 222 -6.97 0.03 16.41
N ARG A 223 -6.37 0.24 15.24
CA ARG A 223 -5.06 0.89 15.05
C ARG A 223 -5.16 2.39 14.78
N ARG A 224 -6.38 2.95 14.73
CA ARG A 224 -6.60 4.37 14.45
C ARG A 224 -6.19 5.21 15.65
N GLY A 225 -5.41 6.26 15.40
CA GLY A 225 -4.92 7.17 16.43
C GLY A 225 -6.06 7.83 17.21
N ILE A 226 -5.91 7.93 18.55
CA ILE A 226 -6.93 8.52 19.41
C ILE A 226 -6.76 10.03 19.48
N LEU A 227 -7.84 10.75 19.19
CA LEU A 227 -7.89 12.21 19.15
C LEU A 227 -8.18 12.83 20.52
N PRO A 228 -7.60 14.00 20.84
CA PRO A 228 -7.81 14.69 22.12
C PRO A 228 -9.20 15.33 22.16
N LYS A 229 -10.14 14.74 22.92
CA LYS A 229 -11.50 15.24 23.13
C LYS A 229 -11.49 16.66 23.73
N HIS A 230 -10.56 16.97 24.65
CA HIS A 230 -10.46 18.28 25.28
C HIS A 230 -10.08 19.41 24.30
N ILE A 231 -9.47 19.09 23.15
CA ILE A 231 -9.16 20.04 22.07
C ILE A 231 -10.28 20.09 21.03
N LEU A 232 -10.76 18.94 20.58
CA LEU A 232 -11.64 18.82 19.40
C LEU A 232 -13.11 18.62 19.76
N GLY A 233 -13.44 18.30 21.01
CA GLY A 233 -14.78 17.89 21.43
C GLY A 233 -15.86 18.97 21.28
N ASN A 234 -15.48 20.25 21.27
CA ASN A 234 -16.39 21.38 21.08
C ASN A 234 -16.40 21.90 19.62
N VAL A 235 -15.62 21.27 18.72
CA VAL A 235 -15.57 21.67 17.31
C VAL A 235 -16.74 21.01 16.57
N THR A 236 -17.52 21.81 15.85
CA THR A 236 -18.65 21.28 15.09
C THR A 236 -18.16 20.37 13.95
N PRO A 237 -18.94 19.35 13.53
CA PRO A 237 -18.57 18.47 12.41
C PRO A 237 -18.13 19.24 11.17
N LYS A 238 -18.83 20.31 10.80
CA LYS A 238 -18.48 21.17 9.67
C LYS A 238 -17.11 21.81 9.81
N ALA A 239 -16.82 22.37 10.99
CA ALA A 239 -15.54 23.04 11.25
C ALA A 239 -14.36 22.06 11.31
N LEU A 240 -14.60 20.79 11.63
CA LEU A 240 -13.55 19.75 11.62
C LEU A 240 -12.94 19.54 10.22
N ASN A 241 -13.68 19.75 9.12
CA ASN A 241 -13.14 19.52 7.78
C ASN A 241 -11.93 20.41 7.44
N THR A 242 -11.89 21.61 8.00
CA THR A 242 -10.84 22.62 7.72
C THR A 242 -10.11 23.07 8.98
N HIS A 243 -10.21 22.31 10.06
CA HIS A 243 -9.61 22.68 11.34
C HIS A 243 -8.09 22.67 11.27
N ASP A 244 -7.44 23.70 11.81
CA ASP A 244 -5.98 23.87 11.77
C ASP A 244 -5.21 22.72 12.43
N PHE A 245 -5.85 21.99 13.32
CA PHE A 245 -5.29 20.80 13.94
C PHE A 245 -4.77 19.77 12.92
N TRP A 246 -5.37 19.69 11.73
CA TRP A 246 -4.93 18.75 10.69
C TRP A 246 -3.66 19.17 9.96
N SER A 247 -3.21 20.40 10.16
CA SER A 247 -1.91 20.90 9.67
C SER A 247 -0.92 21.22 10.79
N ASN A 248 -1.42 21.35 12.02
CA ASN A 248 -0.65 21.70 13.21
C ASN A 248 -1.23 20.97 14.43
N PRO A 249 -0.99 19.65 14.58
CA PRO A 249 -1.50 18.87 15.72
C PRO A 249 -0.75 19.24 17.00
N THR A 250 -1.28 20.22 17.73
CA THR A 250 -0.66 20.78 18.95
C THR A 250 -0.62 19.80 20.11
N VAL A 251 -1.56 18.84 20.15
CA VAL A 251 -1.71 17.85 21.22
C VAL A 251 -1.81 16.45 20.60
N VAL A 252 -0.92 15.57 20.99
CA VAL A 252 -0.78 14.21 20.43
C VAL A 252 -0.55 13.19 21.54
N ASN A 253 -0.65 11.89 21.23
CA ASN A 253 -0.40 10.82 22.20
C ASN A 253 0.68 9.81 21.75
N GLY A 254 1.28 10.02 20.55
CA GLY A 254 2.32 9.17 20.00
C GLY A 254 3.71 9.47 20.55
N VAL A 255 4.70 8.79 19.99
CA VAL A 255 6.11 8.82 20.45
C VAL A 255 6.78 10.17 20.22
N PHE A 256 6.34 10.95 19.23
CA PHE A 256 6.84 12.29 18.94
C PHE A 256 5.73 13.33 18.90
N LYS A 257 6.10 14.59 19.24
CA LYS A 257 5.27 15.79 19.13
C LYS A 257 5.59 16.52 17.84
N PHE A 258 4.57 17.05 17.18
CA PHE A 258 4.75 17.95 16.05
C PHE A 258 5.42 19.27 16.51
N VAL A 259 6.37 19.76 15.71
CA VAL A 259 7.03 21.06 15.94
C VAL A 259 6.71 22.03 14.82
N LYS A 260 6.97 21.62 13.56
CA LYS A 260 6.68 22.47 12.39
C LYS A 260 6.63 21.66 11.11
N TRP A 261 5.97 22.20 10.11
CA TRP A 261 5.92 21.70 8.75
C TRP A 261 6.34 22.79 7.77
N ASP A 262 7.54 22.67 7.26
CA ASP A 262 8.05 23.51 6.16
C ASP A 262 7.63 22.82 4.85
N LYS A 263 6.50 23.24 4.26
CA LYS A 263 5.87 22.57 3.11
C LYS A 263 6.84 22.38 1.94
N GLY A 264 6.87 21.19 1.37
CA GLY A 264 7.77 20.80 0.30
C GLY A 264 9.23 20.57 0.73
N GLN A 265 9.56 20.73 2.02
CA GLN A 265 10.93 20.61 2.53
C GLN A 265 11.06 19.57 3.64
N GLN A 266 10.33 19.73 4.75
CA GLN A 266 10.44 18.86 5.91
C GLN A 266 9.29 19.01 6.90
N VAL A 267 9.08 17.95 7.68
CA VAL A 267 8.29 17.99 8.92
C VAL A 267 9.21 17.68 10.09
N VAL A 268 9.18 18.50 11.12
CA VAL A 268 10.04 18.36 12.30
C VAL A 268 9.21 17.94 13.50
N PHE A 269 9.71 16.95 14.22
CA PHE A 269 9.10 16.42 15.43
C PHE A 269 10.09 16.46 16.59
N ALA A 270 9.59 16.65 17.80
CA ALA A 270 10.35 16.55 19.04
C ALA A 270 9.85 15.37 19.87
N ARG A 271 10.70 14.84 20.73
CA ARG A 271 10.36 13.80 21.70
C ARG A 271 9.13 14.16 22.52
N ASN A 272 8.22 13.18 22.72
CA ASN A 272 7.11 13.30 23.64
C ASN A 272 7.49 12.69 25.01
N ASP A 273 7.74 13.56 25.99
CA ASP A 273 8.15 13.11 27.33
C ASP A 273 7.00 12.46 28.12
N ASN A 274 5.73 12.67 27.68
CA ASN A 274 4.53 12.06 28.25
C ASN A 274 4.13 10.77 27.55
N TYR A 275 4.99 10.22 26.66
CA TYR A 275 4.65 9.00 25.93
C TYR A 275 4.48 7.80 26.89
N TRP A 276 3.42 7.04 26.73
CA TRP A 276 3.02 5.97 27.66
C TRP A 276 4.07 4.87 27.88
N ALA A 277 4.89 4.58 26.86
CA ALA A 277 5.96 3.57 26.93
C ALA A 277 7.31 4.17 27.32
N GLY A 278 7.33 5.41 27.79
CA GLY A 278 8.53 6.20 28.07
C GLY A 278 9.00 7.01 26.87
N PRO A 279 9.77 8.08 27.10
CA PRO A 279 10.23 8.97 26.03
C PRO A 279 11.20 8.26 25.08
N SER A 280 11.19 8.68 23.80
CA SER A 280 12.17 8.24 22.80
C SER A 280 13.60 8.51 23.23
N ASN A 281 14.56 7.69 22.80
CA ASN A 281 15.97 7.99 22.96
C ASN A 281 16.41 9.20 22.11
N LEU A 282 15.76 9.47 20.98
CA LEU A 282 16.02 10.62 20.11
C LEU A 282 15.35 11.88 20.64
N ASP A 283 16.04 13.04 20.54
CA ASP A 283 15.44 14.34 20.83
C ASP A 283 14.51 14.81 19.70
N GLN A 284 14.90 14.52 18.46
CA GLN A 284 14.17 14.95 17.26
C GLN A 284 14.07 13.85 16.21
N TYR A 285 12.98 13.89 15.49
CA TYR A 285 12.79 13.15 14.25
C TYR A 285 12.45 14.16 13.15
N ILE A 286 13.15 14.07 12.01
CA ILE A 286 12.96 14.94 10.85
C ILE A 286 12.56 14.10 9.65
N TYR A 287 11.41 14.41 9.10
CA TYR A 287 10.89 13.85 7.86
C TYR A 287 11.26 14.81 6.72
N LYS A 288 12.34 14.50 5.99
CA LYS A 288 12.88 15.35 4.93
C LYS A 288 12.29 14.96 3.57
N VAL A 289 11.71 15.93 2.85
CA VAL A 289 11.15 15.70 1.51
C VAL A 289 12.28 15.70 0.48
N VAL A 290 12.46 14.56 -0.20
CA VAL A 290 13.44 14.36 -1.29
C VAL A 290 12.69 13.70 -2.45
N THR A 291 12.13 14.50 -3.34
CA THR A 291 11.19 14.04 -4.38
C THR A 291 11.81 13.13 -5.44
N ASP A 292 13.13 13.13 -5.57
CA ASP A 292 13.88 12.27 -6.48
C ASP A 292 14.53 11.12 -5.70
N ALA A 293 14.13 9.89 -6.00
CA ALA A 293 14.62 8.70 -5.30
C ALA A 293 16.10 8.36 -5.60
N VAL A 294 16.66 8.88 -6.70
CA VAL A 294 18.12 8.77 -7.00
C VAL A 294 18.88 9.76 -6.12
N VAL A 295 18.40 11.00 -5.99
CA VAL A 295 18.96 11.99 -5.06
C VAL A 295 18.88 11.51 -3.62
N LEU A 296 17.76 10.88 -3.22
CA LEU A 296 17.61 10.27 -1.91
C LEU A 296 18.69 9.22 -1.65
N ALA A 297 19.01 8.36 -2.63
CA ALA A 297 20.08 7.38 -2.52
C ALA A 297 21.47 8.04 -2.35
N GLN A 298 21.73 9.18 -2.99
CA GLN A 298 22.97 9.92 -2.79
C GLN A 298 23.06 10.54 -1.39
N GLN A 299 21.97 11.12 -0.90
CA GLN A 299 21.93 11.69 0.45
C GLN A 299 22.10 10.62 1.54
N LEU A 300 21.60 9.39 1.32
CA LEU A 300 21.93 8.24 2.17
C LEU A 300 23.43 7.94 2.18
N LYS A 301 24.10 7.92 1.01
CA LYS A 301 25.54 7.65 0.89
C LYS A 301 26.38 8.69 1.58
N THR A 302 25.99 9.96 1.52
CA THR A 302 26.71 11.07 2.15
C THR A 302 26.39 11.23 3.64
N GLY A 303 25.36 10.56 4.16
CA GLY A 303 24.88 10.72 5.53
C GLY A 303 24.10 12.01 5.77
N GLU A 304 23.61 12.67 4.71
CA GLU A 304 22.72 13.83 4.81
C GLU A 304 21.32 13.43 5.28
N ILE A 305 20.91 12.20 4.98
CA ILE A 305 19.75 11.50 5.57
C ILE A 305 20.23 10.18 6.18
N ASP A 306 19.54 9.74 7.21
CA ASP A 306 19.91 8.54 7.96
C ASP A 306 19.23 7.28 7.45
N VAL A 307 17.96 7.40 7.08
CA VAL A 307 17.13 6.29 6.63
C VAL A 307 16.25 6.73 5.47
N GLY A 308 15.90 5.80 4.59
CA GLY A 308 15.00 6.10 3.48
C GLY A 308 14.88 4.96 2.49
N GLN A 309 13.94 5.12 1.56
CA GLN A 309 13.64 4.14 0.51
C GLN A 309 14.23 4.63 -0.83
N PRO A 310 15.40 4.12 -1.24
CA PRO A 310 16.04 4.48 -2.50
C PRO A 310 15.29 3.87 -3.69
N ASP A 311 15.56 4.40 -4.89
CA ASP A 311 15.16 3.75 -6.13
C ASP A 311 15.81 2.37 -6.30
N ALA A 312 15.11 1.44 -6.91
CA ALA A 312 15.59 0.07 -7.12
C ALA A 312 16.88 0.01 -7.96
N SER A 313 17.05 0.94 -8.93
CA SER A 313 18.26 1.04 -9.74
C SER A 313 19.51 1.41 -8.94
N GLN A 314 19.36 2.04 -7.77
CA GLN A 314 20.43 2.48 -6.91
C GLN A 314 20.74 1.50 -5.77
N PHE A 315 19.84 0.53 -5.54
CA PHE A 315 19.89 -0.28 -4.32
C PHE A 315 21.09 -1.22 -4.26
N ASP A 316 21.50 -1.84 -5.37
CA ASP A 316 22.71 -2.67 -5.41
C ASP A 316 23.99 -1.86 -5.13
N ASN A 317 24.04 -0.62 -5.59
CA ASN A 317 25.15 0.29 -5.26
C ASN A 317 25.16 0.66 -3.77
N LEU A 318 24.01 0.80 -3.13
CA LEU A 318 23.93 1.06 -1.68
C LEU A 318 24.46 -0.11 -0.85
N LYS A 319 24.26 -1.36 -1.28
CA LYS A 319 24.81 -2.55 -0.62
C LYS A 319 26.34 -2.54 -0.50
N THR A 320 27.03 -1.81 -1.39
CA THR A 320 28.50 -1.70 -1.37
C THR A 320 29.01 -0.63 -0.42
N VAL A 321 28.12 0.22 0.12
CA VAL A 321 28.49 1.32 1.04
C VAL A 321 28.63 0.78 2.46
N THR A 322 29.84 0.82 3.00
CA THR A 322 30.17 0.21 4.30
C THR A 322 29.45 0.82 5.50
N THR A 323 28.97 2.07 5.37
CA THR A 323 28.24 2.82 6.42
C THR A 323 26.73 2.61 6.37
N ILE A 324 26.21 1.81 5.41
CA ILE A 324 24.78 1.59 5.22
C ILE A 324 24.45 0.11 5.39
N ASP A 325 23.37 -0.17 6.08
CA ASP A 325 22.66 -1.44 6.04
C ASP A 325 21.53 -1.33 5.01
N ALA A 326 21.61 -2.13 3.95
CA ALA A 326 20.62 -2.20 2.89
C ALA A 326 19.66 -3.37 3.16
N LEU A 327 18.42 -3.07 3.55
CA LEU A 327 17.39 -4.07 3.88
C LEU A 327 16.38 -4.21 2.75
N THR A 328 15.98 -5.44 2.48
CA THR A 328 14.85 -5.73 1.57
C THR A 328 13.93 -6.77 2.19
N PHE A 329 12.64 -6.54 2.07
CA PHE A 329 11.59 -7.45 2.49
C PHE A 329 10.34 -7.26 1.63
N ALA A 330 9.46 -8.27 1.61
CA ALA A 330 8.26 -8.21 0.81
C ALA A 330 7.33 -7.07 1.26
N ARG A 331 6.75 -6.36 0.31
CA ARG A 331 5.77 -5.31 0.55
C ARG A 331 4.37 -5.93 0.61
N PRO A 332 3.48 -5.52 1.56
CA PRO A 332 2.09 -5.98 1.60
C PRO A 332 1.27 -5.31 0.47
N SER A 333 1.66 -5.58 -0.75
CA SER A 333 1.02 -5.03 -1.95
C SER A 333 1.27 -5.94 -3.14
N PHE A 334 0.40 -5.83 -4.13
CA PHE A 334 0.62 -6.48 -5.41
C PHE A 334 0.37 -5.52 -6.58
N VAL A 335 1.00 -5.80 -7.70
CA VAL A 335 0.77 -5.13 -8.98
C VAL A 335 -0.02 -6.07 -9.87
N TYR A 336 -1.10 -5.58 -10.44
CA TYR A 336 -2.02 -6.32 -11.27
C TYR A 336 -2.52 -5.48 -12.43
N TYR A 337 -3.02 -6.12 -13.45
CA TYR A 337 -3.81 -5.46 -14.48
C TYR A 337 -5.21 -6.05 -14.49
N LEU A 338 -6.19 -5.25 -14.81
CA LEU A 338 -7.59 -5.63 -14.75
C LEU A 338 -8.29 -5.33 -16.06
N TYR A 339 -9.22 -6.19 -16.43
CA TYR A 339 -10.05 -6.03 -17.61
C TYR A 339 -11.38 -5.36 -17.25
N ASN A 340 -11.92 -4.61 -18.19
CA ASN A 340 -13.31 -4.17 -18.07
C ASN A 340 -14.23 -5.30 -18.55
N LEU A 341 -14.95 -5.92 -17.63
CA LEU A 341 -15.89 -7.01 -17.88
C LEU A 341 -17.36 -6.53 -17.88
N ASP A 342 -17.59 -5.22 -17.94
CA ASP A 342 -18.93 -4.64 -18.03
C ASP A 342 -19.59 -5.03 -19.36
N LYS A 343 -20.72 -5.74 -19.29
CA LYS A 343 -21.51 -6.16 -20.46
C LYS A 343 -22.00 -4.97 -21.29
N ALA A 344 -22.19 -3.80 -20.67
CA ALA A 344 -22.56 -2.57 -21.37
C ALA A 344 -21.42 -2.02 -22.26
N ARG A 345 -20.17 -2.45 -22.02
CA ARG A 345 -19.00 -2.10 -22.82
C ARG A 345 -18.72 -3.18 -23.87
N THR A 346 -19.59 -3.29 -24.84
CA THR A 346 -19.67 -4.43 -25.78
C THR A 346 -18.33 -4.80 -26.43
N SER A 347 -17.51 -3.82 -26.84
CA SER A 347 -16.20 -4.10 -27.47
C SER A 347 -15.18 -4.70 -26.49
N SER A 348 -15.04 -4.15 -25.27
CA SER A 348 -14.16 -4.70 -24.22
C SER A 348 -14.67 -6.05 -23.75
N TYR A 349 -15.98 -6.16 -23.51
CA TYR A 349 -16.59 -7.41 -23.05
C TYR A 349 -16.40 -8.54 -24.09
N ALA A 350 -16.57 -8.26 -25.38
CA ALA A 350 -16.35 -9.25 -26.43
C ALA A 350 -14.91 -9.80 -26.47
N MET A 351 -13.91 -8.94 -26.16
CA MET A 351 -12.51 -9.37 -26.07
C MET A 351 -12.20 -10.16 -24.81
N PHE A 352 -12.70 -9.73 -23.64
CA PHE A 352 -12.24 -10.20 -22.35
C PHE A 352 -13.22 -11.11 -21.60
N SER A 353 -14.46 -11.32 -22.10
CA SER A 353 -15.45 -12.22 -21.48
C SER A 353 -15.00 -13.68 -21.46
N ASP A 354 -14.28 -14.12 -22.48
CA ASP A 354 -13.72 -15.47 -22.56
C ASP A 354 -12.48 -15.61 -21.65
N LYS A 355 -12.57 -16.47 -20.63
CA LYS A 355 -11.45 -16.70 -19.72
C LYS A 355 -10.21 -17.28 -20.42
N ASN A 356 -10.35 -18.02 -21.52
CA ASN A 356 -9.21 -18.54 -22.27
C ASN A 356 -8.42 -17.41 -22.95
N VAL A 357 -9.09 -16.34 -23.38
CA VAL A 357 -8.43 -15.13 -23.86
C VAL A 357 -7.64 -14.46 -22.73
N ARG A 358 -8.24 -14.33 -21.52
CA ARG A 358 -7.52 -13.75 -20.37
C ARG A 358 -6.31 -14.61 -19.96
N LYS A 359 -6.46 -15.96 -19.98
CA LYS A 359 -5.34 -16.90 -19.78
C LYS A 359 -4.25 -16.72 -20.80
N ALA A 360 -4.59 -16.63 -22.08
CA ALA A 360 -3.63 -16.41 -23.16
C ALA A 360 -2.82 -15.12 -22.96
N LEU A 361 -3.50 -14.02 -22.64
CA LEU A 361 -2.84 -12.74 -22.36
C LEU A 361 -1.88 -12.83 -21.17
N HIS A 362 -2.25 -13.58 -20.11
CA HIS A 362 -1.41 -13.76 -18.94
C HIS A 362 -0.21 -14.68 -19.21
N MET A 363 -0.42 -15.80 -19.91
CA MET A 363 0.64 -16.75 -20.30
C MET A 363 1.65 -16.16 -21.30
N ALA A 364 1.27 -15.13 -22.05
CA ALA A 364 2.17 -14.44 -22.97
C ALA A 364 3.19 -13.53 -22.26
N LEU A 365 3.04 -13.27 -20.95
CA LEU A 365 3.91 -12.37 -20.19
C LEU A 365 5.04 -13.14 -19.51
N ASP A 366 6.28 -12.90 -19.92
CA ASP A 366 7.49 -13.40 -19.22
C ASP A 366 7.74 -12.59 -17.94
N ARG A 367 6.93 -12.85 -16.92
CA ARG A 367 6.99 -12.14 -15.64
C ARG A 367 8.36 -12.17 -14.97
N PRO A 368 9.13 -13.30 -14.97
CA PRO A 368 10.49 -13.30 -14.46
C PRO A 368 11.44 -12.31 -15.15
N THR A 369 11.39 -12.24 -16.48
CA THR A 369 12.19 -11.28 -17.24
C THR A 369 11.71 -9.84 -17.02
N MET A 370 10.39 -9.61 -16.97
CA MET A 370 9.81 -8.31 -16.65
C MET A 370 10.22 -7.81 -15.24
N ALA A 371 10.25 -8.70 -14.24
CA ALA A 371 10.70 -8.34 -12.89
C ALA A 371 12.16 -7.87 -12.86
N LYS A 372 13.04 -8.52 -13.63
CA LYS A 372 14.44 -8.10 -13.77
C LYS A 372 14.58 -6.77 -14.49
N ALA A 373 13.85 -6.60 -15.59
CA ALA A 373 13.97 -5.42 -16.43
C ALA A 373 13.39 -4.15 -15.77
N VAL A 374 12.27 -4.28 -15.05
CA VAL A 374 11.53 -3.11 -14.53
C VAL A 374 11.74 -2.89 -13.04
N TYR A 375 11.92 -3.97 -12.26
CA TYR A 375 12.12 -3.92 -10.80
C TYR A 375 13.55 -4.23 -10.36
N PHE A 376 14.51 -4.38 -11.28
CA PHE A 376 15.89 -4.76 -10.96
C PHE A 376 15.94 -6.03 -10.09
N ALA A 377 15.05 -6.98 -10.33
CA ALA A 377 14.80 -8.21 -9.56
C ALA A 377 14.21 -8.00 -8.13
N TYR A 378 13.82 -6.76 -7.76
CA TYR A 378 13.18 -6.48 -6.46
C TYR A 378 11.64 -6.59 -6.52
N ALA A 379 11.15 -7.53 -7.30
CA ALA A 379 9.78 -7.98 -7.30
C ALA A 379 9.72 -9.48 -7.62
N THR A 380 8.78 -10.18 -7.00
CA THR A 380 8.56 -11.61 -7.26
C THR A 380 7.33 -11.78 -8.14
N PRO A 381 7.37 -12.60 -9.22
CA PRO A 381 6.18 -12.99 -9.95
C PRO A 381 5.11 -13.57 -9.01
N ALA A 382 3.87 -13.16 -9.21
CA ALA A 382 2.77 -13.43 -8.30
C ALA A 382 1.65 -14.19 -9.00
N ASP A 383 1.00 -15.10 -8.26
CA ASP A 383 -0.13 -15.90 -8.77
C ASP A 383 -1.36 -15.79 -7.87
N SER A 384 -1.28 -15.12 -6.72
CA SER A 384 -2.36 -14.99 -5.76
C SER A 384 -2.71 -13.52 -5.48
N VAL A 385 -3.99 -13.30 -5.19
CA VAL A 385 -4.54 -12.01 -4.75
C VAL A 385 -4.21 -11.68 -3.29
N GLN A 386 -3.70 -12.65 -2.52
CA GLN A 386 -3.14 -12.43 -1.19
C GLN A 386 -1.62 -12.41 -1.26
N VAL A 387 -1.00 -11.60 -0.40
CA VAL A 387 0.46 -11.45 -0.35
C VAL A 387 1.11 -12.53 0.52
N PRO A 388 2.37 -12.95 0.26
CA PRO A 388 2.99 -14.08 0.96
C PRO A 388 3.09 -13.96 2.48
N MET A 389 3.06 -12.72 3.03
CA MET A 389 3.10 -12.51 4.48
C MET A 389 1.72 -12.54 5.13
N ASP A 390 0.63 -12.59 4.35
CA ASP A 390 -0.74 -12.69 4.87
C ASP A 390 -0.98 -14.08 5.47
N TRP A 391 -1.65 -14.14 6.63
CA TRP A 391 -1.98 -15.41 7.28
C TRP A 391 -2.90 -16.31 6.44
N ALA A 392 -3.66 -15.73 5.52
CA ALA A 392 -4.53 -16.44 4.58
C ALA A 392 -3.91 -16.66 3.19
N TYR A 393 -2.63 -16.39 3.00
CA TYR A 393 -1.95 -16.67 1.73
C TYR A 393 -1.94 -18.16 1.42
N ASN A 394 -2.36 -18.53 0.19
CA ASN A 394 -2.28 -19.88 -0.33
C ASN A 394 -1.00 -20.08 -1.16
N PRO A 395 0.06 -20.73 -0.62
CA PRO A 395 1.29 -20.96 -1.38
C PRO A 395 1.09 -21.98 -2.52
N ASN A 396 -0.01 -22.75 -2.45
CA ASN A 396 -0.37 -23.79 -3.41
C ASN A 396 -1.54 -23.38 -4.30
N VAL A 397 -1.76 -22.07 -4.47
CA VAL A 397 -2.83 -21.56 -5.35
C VAL A 397 -2.76 -22.24 -6.71
N SER A 398 -3.91 -22.66 -7.23
CA SER A 398 -4.03 -23.38 -8.49
C SER A 398 -5.24 -22.91 -9.30
N PRO A 399 -5.07 -22.71 -10.62
CA PRO A 399 -3.87 -22.97 -11.43
C PRO A 399 -2.81 -21.85 -11.32
N LYS A 400 -1.54 -22.18 -11.69
CA LYS A 400 -0.46 -21.22 -11.89
C LYS A 400 -0.10 -21.19 -13.38
N TYR A 401 -0.28 -20.05 -14.00
CA TYR A 401 0.04 -19.86 -15.41
C TYR A 401 1.47 -19.34 -15.57
N LYS A 402 2.36 -20.21 -16.07
CA LYS A 402 3.73 -19.84 -16.42
C LYS A 402 3.76 -19.19 -17.80
N TYR A 403 4.86 -18.49 -18.11
CA TYR A 403 5.12 -18.01 -19.45
C TYR A 403 5.12 -19.15 -20.46
N ASP A 404 4.21 -19.09 -21.40
CA ASP A 404 4.08 -20.04 -22.51
C ASP A 404 3.47 -19.33 -23.73
N LYS A 405 4.33 -18.78 -24.57
CA LYS A 405 3.93 -18.05 -25.77
C LYS A 405 3.17 -18.93 -26.77
N ALA A 406 3.60 -20.18 -26.93
CA ALA A 406 2.97 -21.10 -27.88
C ALA A 406 1.58 -21.53 -27.39
N GLY A 407 1.44 -21.86 -26.10
CA GLY A 407 0.16 -22.14 -25.47
C GLY A 407 -0.79 -20.95 -25.53
N ALA A 408 -0.27 -19.72 -25.30
CA ALA A 408 -1.06 -18.49 -25.42
C ALA A 408 -1.61 -18.29 -26.85
N GLN A 409 -0.78 -18.49 -27.87
CA GLN A 409 -1.21 -18.41 -29.27
C GLN A 409 -2.30 -19.44 -29.58
N LYS A 410 -2.11 -20.69 -29.12
CA LYS A 410 -3.10 -21.75 -29.32
C LYS A 410 -4.45 -21.41 -28.66
N LEU A 411 -4.44 -20.91 -27.43
CA LEU A 411 -5.68 -20.50 -26.75
C LEU A 411 -6.43 -19.41 -27.52
N LEU A 412 -5.72 -18.46 -28.14
CA LEU A 412 -6.32 -17.44 -28.99
C LEU A 412 -6.88 -18.01 -30.30
N ASP A 413 -6.16 -18.98 -30.92
CA ASP A 413 -6.64 -19.68 -32.11
C ASP A 413 -7.91 -20.46 -31.80
N ASP A 414 -7.92 -21.25 -30.70
CA ASP A 414 -9.07 -22.02 -30.22
C ASP A 414 -10.28 -21.12 -29.87
N ALA A 415 -10.00 -19.89 -29.38
CA ALA A 415 -11.02 -18.88 -29.12
C ALA A 415 -11.54 -18.16 -30.39
N GLY A 416 -11.04 -18.52 -31.58
CA GLY A 416 -11.47 -17.97 -32.87
C GLY A 416 -10.82 -16.63 -33.25
N TRP A 417 -9.72 -16.23 -32.59
CA TRP A 417 -8.95 -15.05 -32.93
C TRP A 417 -7.89 -15.39 -33.99
N ALA A 418 -8.23 -15.34 -35.27
CA ALA A 418 -7.33 -15.65 -36.38
C ALA A 418 -6.34 -14.51 -36.62
N LYS A 419 -5.10 -14.82 -37.08
CA LYS A 419 -4.11 -13.81 -37.45
C LYS A 419 -4.53 -13.11 -38.74
N GLY A 420 -4.58 -11.77 -38.72
CA GLY A 420 -4.75 -10.91 -39.87
C GLY A 420 -3.48 -10.80 -40.72
N ALA A 421 -3.58 -10.15 -41.89
CA ALA A 421 -2.47 -9.97 -42.82
C ALA A 421 -1.29 -9.16 -42.24
N ASP A 422 -1.56 -8.28 -41.29
CA ASP A 422 -0.56 -7.48 -40.56
C ASP A 422 -0.05 -8.15 -39.27
N GLY A 423 -0.45 -9.40 -39.05
CA GLY A 423 -0.07 -10.20 -37.87
C GLY A 423 -0.92 -9.97 -36.62
N ILE A 424 -1.80 -8.96 -36.61
CA ILE A 424 -2.72 -8.73 -35.50
C ILE A 424 -3.97 -9.59 -35.66
N ARG A 425 -4.46 -10.16 -34.58
CA ARG A 425 -5.59 -11.07 -34.57
C ARG A 425 -6.93 -10.35 -34.80
N VAL A 426 -7.84 -11.06 -35.46
CA VAL A 426 -9.19 -10.58 -35.79
C VAL A 426 -10.19 -11.69 -35.51
N LYS A 427 -11.35 -11.34 -34.93
CA LYS A 427 -12.50 -12.22 -34.73
C LYS A 427 -13.79 -11.48 -35.07
N ASN A 428 -14.61 -12.04 -35.98
CA ASN A 428 -15.88 -11.43 -36.40
C ASN A 428 -15.72 -9.97 -36.89
N GLY A 429 -14.64 -9.67 -37.62
CA GLY A 429 -14.33 -8.31 -38.07
C GLY A 429 -13.75 -7.38 -37.01
N GLN A 430 -13.74 -7.77 -35.76
CA GLN A 430 -13.14 -7.00 -34.67
C GLN A 430 -11.65 -7.31 -34.56
N ARG A 431 -10.80 -6.26 -34.67
CA ARG A 431 -9.37 -6.33 -34.42
C ARG A 431 -9.09 -6.50 -32.93
N PHE A 432 -8.13 -7.34 -32.58
CA PHE A 432 -7.70 -7.50 -31.19
C PHE A 432 -6.78 -6.34 -30.79
N SER A 433 -7.37 -5.18 -30.57
CA SER A 433 -6.70 -3.95 -30.22
C SER A 433 -7.41 -3.30 -29.03
N PHE A 434 -6.64 -2.84 -28.02
CA PHE A 434 -7.17 -2.18 -26.84
C PHE A 434 -6.18 -1.22 -26.20
N GLU A 435 -6.69 -0.25 -25.45
CA GLU A 435 -5.88 0.62 -24.63
C GLU A 435 -5.58 -0.01 -23.26
N ILE A 436 -4.33 0.12 -22.80
CA ILE A 436 -3.91 -0.20 -21.44
C ILE A 436 -3.49 1.07 -20.70
N ASN A 437 -4.29 1.48 -19.73
CA ASN A 437 -4.09 2.70 -18.97
C ASN A 437 -3.29 2.45 -17.69
N THR A 438 -2.43 3.41 -17.33
CA THR A 438 -1.79 3.48 -16.00
C THR A 438 -1.63 4.95 -15.61
N ASN A 439 -1.27 5.22 -14.34
CA ASN A 439 -1.04 6.59 -13.90
C ASN A 439 0.29 7.13 -14.45
N SER A 440 0.25 8.30 -15.08
CA SER A 440 1.44 9.05 -15.46
C SER A 440 2.28 9.44 -14.24
N GLY A 441 3.59 9.56 -14.44
CA GLY A 441 4.57 9.86 -13.40
C GLY A 441 5.08 8.63 -12.63
N ASN A 442 4.43 7.46 -12.74
CA ASN A 442 4.94 6.22 -12.16
C ASN A 442 5.75 5.44 -13.21
N LYS A 443 7.05 5.69 -13.27
CA LYS A 443 7.95 5.12 -14.28
C LYS A 443 7.94 3.58 -14.31
N VAL A 444 7.83 2.94 -13.15
CA VAL A 444 7.74 1.47 -13.07
C VAL A 444 6.52 0.96 -13.83
N ARG A 445 5.35 1.56 -13.61
CA ARG A 445 4.11 1.14 -14.29
C ARG A 445 4.10 1.54 -15.76
N GLU A 446 4.63 2.70 -16.10
CA GLU A 446 4.79 3.13 -17.49
C GLU A 446 5.68 2.14 -18.27
N ASN A 447 6.82 1.73 -17.70
CA ASN A 447 7.69 0.71 -18.30
C ASN A 447 7.00 -0.65 -18.40
N LEU A 448 6.24 -1.06 -17.37
CA LEU A 448 5.52 -2.34 -17.40
C LEU A 448 4.54 -2.40 -18.59
N ILE A 449 3.72 -1.37 -18.83
CA ILE A 449 2.75 -1.41 -19.94
C ILE A 449 3.44 -1.40 -21.31
N GLN A 450 4.63 -0.82 -21.42
CA GLN A 450 5.44 -0.91 -22.66
C GLN A 450 5.94 -2.34 -22.91
N VAL A 451 6.47 -2.99 -21.88
CA VAL A 451 6.92 -4.39 -21.99
C VAL A 451 5.75 -5.32 -22.29
N MET A 452 4.61 -5.12 -21.63
CA MET A 452 3.38 -5.89 -21.89
C MET A 452 2.92 -5.72 -23.35
N GLN A 453 2.95 -4.50 -23.89
CA GLN A 453 2.65 -4.22 -25.31
C GLN A 453 3.52 -5.06 -26.22
N GLN A 454 4.84 -5.06 -26.01
CA GLN A 454 5.78 -5.81 -26.86
C GLN A 454 5.50 -7.31 -26.81
N GLN A 455 5.33 -7.89 -25.62
CA GLN A 455 5.10 -9.32 -25.47
C GLN A 455 3.72 -9.75 -26.01
N TRP A 456 2.68 -8.94 -25.85
CA TRP A 456 1.37 -9.22 -26.44
C TRP A 456 1.38 -9.08 -27.97
N LYS A 457 2.16 -8.16 -28.53
CA LYS A 457 2.35 -8.04 -29.99
C LYS A 457 2.90 -9.34 -30.59
N GLU A 458 3.78 -10.05 -29.88
CA GLU A 458 4.35 -11.32 -30.32
C GLU A 458 3.31 -12.44 -30.48
N ILE A 459 2.18 -12.36 -29.79
CA ILE A 459 1.05 -13.29 -29.93
C ILE A 459 -0.07 -12.72 -30.83
N GLY A 460 0.17 -11.58 -31.48
CA GLY A 460 -0.78 -10.95 -32.41
C GLY A 460 -1.83 -10.07 -31.74
N VAL A 461 -1.55 -9.52 -30.57
CA VAL A 461 -2.44 -8.62 -29.83
C VAL A 461 -1.85 -7.21 -29.80
N GLU A 462 -2.64 -6.21 -30.17
CA GLU A 462 -2.24 -4.81 -30.22
C GLU A 462 -2.71 -4.08 -28.95
N ALA A 463 -1.85 -4.00 -27.95
CA ALA A 463 -2.08 -3.15 -26.79
C ALA A 463 -1.53 -1.74 -27.05
N GLN A 464 -2.24 -0.71 -26.59
CA GLN A 464 -1.87 0.70 -26.74
C GLN A 464 -1.63 1.30 -25.36
N PRO A 465 -0.37 1.48 -24.91
CA PRO A 465 -0.03 2.10 -23.64
C PRO A 465 -0.54 3.55 -23.55
N ARG A 466 -1.23 3.86 -22.45
CA ARG A 466 -1.81 5.18 -22.16
C ARG A 466 -1.52 5.60 -20.71
N PRO A 467 -0.38 6.23 -20.42
CA PRO A 467 -0.20 6.91 -19.14
C PRO A 467 -1.14 8.12 -19.07
N ILE A 468 -1.98 8.19 -18.01
CA ILE A 468 -2.96 9.27 -17.80
C ILE A 468 -2.88 9.78 -16.37
N ALA A 469 -3.41 10.98 -16.12
CA ALA A 469 -3.44 11.56 -14.78
C ALA A 469 -4.13 10.62 -13.77
N PHE A 470 -3.59 10.50 -12.56
CA PHE A 470 -4.08 9.55 -11.56
C PHE A 470 -5.56 9.73 -11.22
N GLN A 471 -6.02 10.98 -11.08
CA GLN A 471 -7.45 11.26 -10.81
C GLN A 471 -8.35 10.81 -11.96
N THR A 472 -7.91 10.99 -13.21
CA THR A 472 -8.63 10.50 -14.39
C THR A 472 -8.71 8.97 -14.38
N LEU A 473 -7.60 8.30 -14.05
CA LEU A 473 -7.55 6.84 -13.93
C LEU A 473 -8.52 6.33 -12.86
N VAL A 474 -8.53 6.96 -11.68
CA VAL A 474 -9.45 6.62 -10.58
C VAL A 474 -10.91 6.85 -11.00
N THR A 475 -11.21 7.95 -11.68
CA THR A 475 -12.56 8.23 -12.22
C THR A 475 -13.00 7.17 -13.23
N GLN A 476 -12.11 6.80 -14.17
CA GLN A 476 -12.38 5.73 -15.13
C GLN A 476 -12.63 4.38 -14.43
N LEU A 477 -11.85 4.06 -13.41
CA LEU A 477 -11.95 2.79 -12.68
C LEU A 477 -13.20 2.70 -11.81
N ARG A 478 -13.53 3.76 -11.07
CA ARG A 478 -14.54 3.70 -9.98
C ARG A 478 -15.88 4.35 -10.31
N THR A 479 -15.92 5.24 -11.31
CA THR A 479 -17.11 6.06 -11.56
C THR A 479 -17.68 5.85 -12.94
N THR A 480 -16.85 6.01 -13.98
CA THR A 480 -17.34 5.99 -15.37
C THR A 480 -17.17 4.65 -16.05
N HIS A 481 -16.31 3.79 -15.56
CA HIS A 481 -15.92 2.50 -16.15
C HIS A 481 -15.54 2.62 -17.64
N THR A 482 -14.91 3.75 -18.03
CA THR A 482 -14.57 4.08 -19.44
C THR A 482 -13.13 3.67 -19.78
N PHE A 483 -12.76 2.44 -19.51
CA PHE A 483 -11.45 1.86 -19.81
C PHE A 483 -11.62 0.48 -20.46
N GLN A 484 -10.54 -0.06 -21.05
CA GLN A 484 -10.49 -1.45 -21.54
C GLN A 484 -9.61 -2.31 -20.63
N VAL A 485 -8.36 -1.87 -20.38
CA VAL A 485 -7.44 -2.50 -19.43
C VAL A 485 -6.77 -1.40 -18.60
N ILE A 486 -6.62 -1.65 -17.30
CA ILE A 486 -5.86 -0.77 -16.40
C ILE A 486 -4.78 -1.60 -15.71
N LEU A 487 -3.54 -1.04 -15.62
CA LEU A 487 -2.47 -1.54 -14.77
C LEU A 487 -2.34 -0.67 -13.53
N LEU A 488 -2.44 -1.28 -12.35
CA LEU A 488 -2.31 -0.62 -11.05
C LEU A 488 -1.55 -1.49 -10.04
N GLY A 489 -1.24 -0.90 -8.88
CA GLY A 489 -0.88 -1.62 -7.67
C GLY A 489 -1.88 -1.31 -6.58
N ILE A 490 -2.12 -2.28 -5.73
CA ILE A 490 -2.93 -2.12 -4.52
C ILE A 490 -2.11 -2.56 -3.31
N SER A 491 -2.22 -1.80 -2.23
CA SER A 491 -1.63 -2.16 -0.95
C SER A 491 -2.73 -2.77 -0.07
N SER A 492 -2.49 -3.94 0.49
CA SER A 492 -3.26 -4.42 1.62
C SER A 492 -2.72 -3.70 2.85
N GLY A 493 -3.28 -2.52 3.16
CA GLY A 493 -2.87 -1.74 4.33
C GLY A 493 -3.19 -2.42 5.65
N ASP A 494 -4.07 -3.40 5.64
CA ASP A 494 -4.55 -4.15 6.78
C ASP A 494 -4.06 -5.60 6.73
N THR A 495 -4.05 -6.28 7.86
CA THR A 495 -3.64 -7.68 8.00
C THR A 495 -4.81 -8.65 7.87
N ASP A 496 -6.03 -8.14 7.73
CA ASP A 496 -7.18 -8.97 7.39
C ASP A 496 -7.24 -9.22 5.88
N PRO A 497 -7.40 -10.47 5.43
CA PRO A 497 -7.45 -10.85 4.02
C PRO A 497 -8.77 -10.48 3.34
N ASP A 498 -9.66 -9.77 4.01
CA ASP A 498 -10.92 -9.31 3.44
C ASP A 498 -10.68 -8.36 2.26
N GLN A 499 -11.05 -8.80 1.08
CA GLN A 499 -11.02 -8.04 -0.16
C GLN A 499 -12.40 -7.98 -0.80
N THR A 500 -13.46 -7.97 0.01
CA THR A 500 -14.86 -7.86 -0.42
C THR A 500 -15.06 -6.71 -1.41
N SER A 501 -14.49 -5.54 -1.12
CA SER A 501 -14.62 -4.37 -1.99
C SER A 501 -13.96 -4.52 -3.35
N LEU A 502 -12.98 -5.42 -3.50
CA LEU A 502 -12.20 -5.57 -4.74
C LEU A 502 -12.72 -6.71 -5.64
N TRP A 503 -13.13 -7.84 -5.06
CA TRP A 503 -13.40 -9.07 -5.81
C TRP A 503 -14.85 -9.53 -5.81
N THR A 504 -15.75 -8.90 -5.05
CA THR A 504 -17.15 -9.31 -4.97
C THR A 504 -18.08 -8.37 -5.72
N THR A 505 -19.29 -8.85 -6.00
CA THR A 505 -20.38 -8.03 -6.59
C THR A 505 -20.71 -6.83 -5.70
N LYS A 506 -20.57 -6.95 -4.37
CA LYS A 506 -20.76 -5.84 -3.42
C LYS A 506 -19.76 -4.70 -3.63
N GLY A 507 -18.59 -4.99 -4.20
CA GLY A 507 -17.59 -3.98 -4.54
C GLY A 507 -17.86 -3.20 -5.82
N ILE A 508 -18.93 -3.54 -6.55
CA ILE A 508 -19.41 -2.79 -7.71
C ILE A 508 -20.26 -1.63 -7.22
N GLY A 509 -19.95 -0.42 -7.65
CA GLY A 509 -20.72 0.78 -7.31
C GLY A 509 -19.95 1.77 -6.43
N ALA A 510 -20.67 2.76 -5.88
CA ALA A 510 -20.09 3.87 -5.15
C ALA A 510 -19.28 3.41 -3.92
N GLY A 511 -18.01 3.82 -3.87
CA GLY A 511 -17.08 3.47 -2.77
C GLY A 511 -16.37 2.12 -2.92
N GLY A 512 -16.82 1.23 -3.81
CA GLY A 512 -16.17 -0.06 -4.06
C GLY A 512 -14.93 0.03 -4.94
N LEU A 513 -14.18 -1.07 -5.00
CA LEU A 513 -12.94 -1.18 -5.77
C LEU A 513 -13.04 -2.14 -6.96
N ASN A 514 -14.19 -2.85 -7.11
CA ASN A 514 -14.44 -3.76 -8.22
C ASN A 514 -14.83 -2.99 -9.51
N GLY A 515 -13.91 -2.13 -9.96
CA GLY A 515 -14.11 -1.38 -11.20
C GLY A 515 -14.10 -2.24 -12.47
N MET A 516 -13.61 -3.46 -12.37
CA MET A 516 -13.63 -4.45 -13.47
C MET A 516 -15.03 -5.04 -13.73
N GLN A 517 -16.00 -4.77 -12.87
CA GLN A 517 -17.38 -5.31 -12.96
C GLN A 517 -17.43 -6.85 -12.95
N TYR A 518 -16.50 -7.45 -12.21
CA TYR A 518 -16.45 -8.90 -12.04
C TYR A 518 -17.57 -9.40 -11.14
N VAL A 519 -18.27 -10.43 -11.56
CA VAL A 519 -19.37 -11.07 -10.83
C VAL A 519 -19.13 -12.57 -10.76
N ASN A 520 -18.99 -13.10 -9.56
CA ASN A 520 -18.92 -14.53 -9.29
C ASN A 520 -19.66 -14.87 -7.99
N PRO A 521 -20.84 -15.53 -8.06
CA PRO A 521 -21.64 -15.84 -6.87
C PRO A 521 -20.92 -16.71 -5.83
N GLU A 522 -19.98 -17.58 -6.26
CA GLU A 522 -19.23 -18.41 -5.31
C GLU A 522 -18.18 -17.59 -4.56
N VAL A 523 -17.49 -16.65 -5.22
CA VAL A 523 -16.61 -15.70 -4.55
C VAL A 523 -17.37 -14.84 -3.57
N ASP A 524 -18.55 -14.33 -3.96
CA ASP A 524 -19.44 -13.56 -3.09
C ASP A 524 -19.83 -14.35 -1.84
N ARG A 525 -20.24 -15.61 -2.02
CA ARG A 525 -20.64 -16.51 -0.94
C ARG A 525 -19.47 -16.83 0.02
N LEU A 526 -18.34 -17.22 -0.53
CA LEU A 526 -17.15 -17.59 0.27
C LEU A 526 -16.61 -16.38 1.05
N MET A 527 -16.60 -15.20 0.44
CA MET A 527 -16.15 -13.98 1.12
C MET A 527 -17.12 -13.60 2.26
N ALA A 528 -18.42 -13.65 2.01
CA ALA A 528 -19.43 -13.39 3.03
C ALA A 528 -19.34 -14.40 4.19
N GLU A 529 -19.15 -15.71 3.89
CA GLU A 529 -18.98 -16.75 4.90
C GLU A 529 -17.72 -16.52 5.75
N ALA A 530 -16.60 -16.13 5.12
CA ALA A 530 -15.36 -15.84 5.82
C ALA A 530 -15.48 -14.68 6.84
N LEU A 531 -16.44 -13.79 6.67
CA LEU A 531 -16.66 -12.65 7.56
C LEU A 531 -17.63 -12.95 8.72
N THR A 532 -18.19 -14.16 8.80
CA THR A 532 -19.14 -14.54 9.87
C THR A 532 -18.48 -14.94 11.19
N THR A 533 -17.14 -15.03 11.21
CA THR A 533 -16.36 -15.46 12.39
C THR A 533 -15.02 -14.76 12.44
N THR A 534 -14.50 -14.54 13.65
CA THR A 534 -13.13 -14.05 13.91
C THR A 534 -12.08 -15.17 13.92
N ASP A 535 -12.49 -16.45 13.89
CA ASP A 535 -11.61 -17.61 13.95
C ASP A 535 -10.84 -17.78 12.63
N ARG A 536 -9.57 -17.43 12.62
CA ARG A 536 -8.68 -17.52 11.45
C ARG A 536 -8.59 -18.94 10.88
N ALA A 537 -8.67 -19.98 11.72
CA ALA A 537 -8.60 -21.37 11.26
C ALA A 537 -9.82 -21.77 10.42
N LYS A 538 -11.00 -21.24 10.74
CA LYS A 538 -12.23 -21.44 9.95
C LYS A 538 -12.24 -20.57 8.68
N ARG A 539 -11.72 -19.37 8.74
CA ARG A 539 -11.68 -18.43 7.60
C ARG A 539 -10.67 -18.84 6.53
N LYS A 540 -9.50 -19.34 6.93
CA LYS A 540 -8.37 -19.64 6.04
C LYS A 540 -8.73 -20.52 4.83
N PRO A 541 -9.42 -21.68 4.97
CA PRO A 541 -9.77 -22.52 3.83
C PRO A 541 -10.74 -21.86 2.85
N LEU A 542 -11.57 -20.91 3.31
CA LEU A 542 -12.48 -20.13 2.43
C LEU A 542 -11.66 -19.19 1.54
N TYR A 543 -10.69 -18.47 2.13
CA TYR A 543 -9.79 -17.61 1.35
C TYR A 543 -8.91 -18.40 0.38
N PHE A 544 -8.52 -19.63 0.70
CA PHE A 544 -7.79 -20.48 -0.24
C PHE A 544 -8.62 -20.78 -1.49
N LYS A 545 -9.90 -21.15 -1.32
CA LYS A 545 -10.81 -21.37 -2.45
C LYS A 545 -11.02 -20.11 -3.29
N ILE A 546 -11.17 -18.95 -2.64
CA ILE A 546 -11.29 -17.66 -3.35
C ILE A 546 -10.05 -17.41 -4.22
N GLN A 547 -8.85 -17.63 -3.68
CA GLN A 547 -7.60 -17.46 -4.43
C GLN A 547 -7.52 -18.38 -5.64
N ASP A 548 -7.94 -19.64 -5.51
CA ASP A 548 -7.95 -20.61 -6.61
C ASP A 548 -8.95 -20.20 -7.71
N ILE A 549 -10.16 -19.74 -7.34
CA ILE A 549 -11.13 -19.25 -8.31
C ILE A 549 -10.60 -18.03 -9.07
N LEU A 550 -10.06 -17.06 -8.37
CA LEU A 550 -9.55 -15.83 -8.98
C LEU A 550 -8.31 -16.10 -9.85
N ALA A 551 -7.47 -17.08 -9.47
CA ALA A 551 -6.34 -17.52 -10.29
C ALA A 551 -6.78 -18.24 -11.56
N ASP A 552 -7.88 -19.01 -11.54
CA ASP A 552 -8.42 -19.67 -12.73
C ASP A 552 -9.15 -18.68 -13.65
N GLU A 553 -9.95 -17.77 -13.10
CA GLU A 553 -10.78 -16.88 -13.91
C GLU A 553 -10.03 -15.64 -14.40
N LEU A 554 -8.97 -15.21 -13.71
CA LEU A 554 -8.13 -14.06 -14.06
C LEU A 554 -8.93 -12.77 -14.39
N PRO A 555 -9.87 -12.31 -13.58
CA PRO A 555 -10.56 -11.04 -13.85
C PRO A 555 -9.60 -9.84 -13.73
N GLY A 556 -8.63 -9.95 -12.83
CA GLY A 556 -7.53 -9.02 -12.59
C GLY A 556 -6.23 -9.77 -12.29
N PRO A 557 -5.50 -10.25 -13.33
CA PRO A 557 -4.31 -11.07 -13.15
C PRO A 557 -3.23 -10.35 -12.35
N ILE A 558 -2.70 -11.03 -11.33
CA ILE A 558 -1.61 -10.51 -10.50
C ILE A 558 -0.28 -10.72 -11.23
N LEU A 559 0.54 -9.67 -11.30
CA LEU A 559 1.84 -9.72 -11.95
C LEU A 559 2.97 -9.95 -10.95
N PHE A 560 3.03 -9.09 -9.90
CA PHE A 560 4.18 -9.02 -9.02
C PHE A 560 3.80 -8.71 -7.58
N TYR A 561 4.61 -9.25 -6.65
CA TYR A 561 4.76 -8.74 -5.29
C TYR A 561 6.05 -7.91 -5.24
N PRO A 562 5.99 -6.57 -5.19
CA PRO A 562 7.17 -5.73 -5.06
C PRO A 562 7.78 -5.84 -3.66
N SER A 563 9.07 -5.52 -3.56
CA SER A 563 9.78 -5.43 -2.28
C SER A 563 9.88 -3.99 -1.79
N TYR A 564 9.95 -3.82 -0.47
CA TYR A 564 10.51 -2.62 0.14
C TYR A 564 12.02 -2.66 0.06
N LEU A 565 12.61 -1.50 -0.19
CA LEU A 565 14.05 -1.28 -0.24
C LEU A 565 14.39 -0.18 0.75
N TRP A 566 15.16 -0.49 1.79
CA TRP A 566 15.55 0.45 2.81
C TRP A 566 17.07 0.60 2.88
N GLY A 567 17.56 1.84 2.85
CA GLY A 567 18.91 2.19 3.25
C GLY A 567 18.89 2.76 4.67
N ILE A 568 19.69 2.19 5.56
CA ILE A 568 19.77 2.60 6.98
C ILE A 568 21.23 2.88 7.31
N ASN A 569 21.55 4.11 7.70
CA ASN A 569 22.88 4.45 8.17
C ASN A 569 23.20 3.66 9.43
N LYS A 570 24.37 3.04 9.49
CA LYS A 570 24.81 2.20 10.62
C LYS A 570 24.93 2.93 11.96
N ARG A 571 24.93 4.28 11.95
CA ARG A 571 24.82 5.05 13.19
C ARG A 571 23.43 4.91 13.85
N VAL A 572 22.40 4.57 13.07
CA VAL A 572 21.04 4.32 13.56
C VAL A 572 20.94 2.89 14.07
N LYS A 573 20.43 2.73 15.27
CA LYS A 573 20.23 1.43 15.92
C LYS A 573 18.76 1.22 16.26
N ASN A 574 18.36 -0.04 16.32
CA ASN A 574 16.98 -0.47 16.64
C ASN A 574 15.92 0.06 15.67
N PHE A 575 16.30 0.33 14.41
CA PHE A 575 15.33 0.70 13.37
C PHE A 575 14.62 -0.55 12.86
N ASN A 576 13.58 -0.97 13.59
CA ASN A 576 12.88 -2.25 13.40
C ASN A 576 11.74 -2.16 12.39
N VAL A 577 12.02 -1.64 11.20
CA VAL A 577 11.05 -1.60 10.11
C VAL A 577 10.83 -2.98 9.51
N GLY A 578 9.58 -3.32 9.19
CA GLY A 578 9.18 -4.56 8.55
C GLY A 578 7.94 -4.39 7.67
N PRO A 579 7.42 -5.47 7.11
CA PRO A 579 6.34 -5.42 6.11
C PRO A 579 5.10 -4.64 6.54
N TYR A 580 4.71 -4.75 7.80
CA TYR A 580 3.45 -4.19 8.28
C TYR A 580 3.60 -2.97 9.19
N ASN A 581 4.73 -2.81 9.88
CA ASN A 581 4.87 -1.75 10.88
C ASN A 581 5.45 -0.43 10.33
N GLU A 582 5.58 -0.30 9.01
CA GLU A 582 6.07 0.92 8.37
C GLU A 582 5.07 2.08 8.50
N TYR A 583 3.77 1.78 8.31
CA TYR A 583 2.70 2.79 8.27
C TYR A 583 1.70 2.68 9.41
N GLN A 584 1.74 1.64 10.22
CA GLN A 584 0.71 1.34 11.21
C GLN A 584 1.31 1.02 12.57
N GLY A 585 1.68 2.07 13.30
CA GLY A 585 2.18 1.90 14.66
C GLY A 585 3.70 1.90 14.72
N ARG A 586 4.28 3.09 14.66
CA ARG A 586 5.72 3.32 14.83
C ARG A 586 6.12 3.45 16.31
N ALA A 587 5.38 2.82 17.25
CA ALA A 587 5.69 2.81 18.67
C ALA A 587 7.12 2.31 18.98
N TRP A 588 7.67 1.43 18.13
CA TRP A 588 9.05 0.95 18.21
C TRP A 588 10.10 2.06 18.03
N MET A 589 9.73 3.22 17.47
CA MET A 589 10.64 4.37 17.31
C MET A 589 11.14 4.94 18.65
N LYS A 590 10.48 4.63 19.78
CA LYS A 590 10.98 5.02 21.11
C LYS A 590 12.34 4.42 21.44
N ASP A 591 12.63 3.22 20.90
CA ASP A 591 13.85 2.46 21.16
C ASP A 591 14.98 2.77 20.17
N VAL A 592 14.67 3.52 19.10
CA VAL A 592 15.67 3.95 18.11
C VAL A 592 16.63 4.97 18.74
N PHE A 593 17.90 4.84 18.42
CA PHE A 593 18.92 5.81 18.83
C PHE A 593 20.02 5.95 17.78
N VAL A 594 20.76 7.05 17.85
CA VAL A 594 21.95 7.31 17.03
C VAL A 594 23.20 7.19 17.89
N THR A 595 24.23 6.52 17.37
CA THR A 595 25.41 6.15 18.17
C THR A 595 26.30 7.34 18.54
N ASP A 596 26.19 8.45 17.82
CA ASP A 596 26.98 9.68 18.04
C ASP A 596 26.21 10.75 18.85
N GLY A 597 24.90 10.51 19.14
CA GLY A 597 24.06 11.45 19.91
C GLY A 597 23.84 12.81 19.23
N LYS A 598 24.02 12.90 17.90
CA LYS A 598 23.95 14.16 17.14
C LYS A 598 22.71 14.25 16.23
#